data_7536ce2a62bb7a4aedeb9e9f56be9c00
#
_entry.id   7536ce2a62bb7a4aedeb9e9f56be9c00
#
_cell.length_a   1.000
_cell.length_b   1.000
_cell.length_c   1.000
_cell.angle_alpha   90.00
_cell.angle_beta   90.00
_cell.angle_gamma   90.00
#
_symmetry.space_group_name_H-M   'P 1'
#
loop_
_entity.id
_entity.type
_entity.pdbx_description
1 polymer ?
#
loop_
_entity_poly.entity_id
_entity_poly.type
_entity_poly.pdbx_seq_one_letter_code
_entity_poly.pdbx_strand_id
1 'polypeptide(L)'
;MRRPPKTQYAWEGAAHVAFQRFGSGAADLVLVHEWMSHQEVRWELPELAGFLRRFEAFARVLSFDKRGCGLSDPVTVGALPTLEEWTDDVVAVMDAAGIERATLMGIGAGGPMTMLAAATHPDRVEALVLVNTSARLLRAPGYHHGFPRARGSGDPRRRTACGGDGRGLLAGRRRGPRRPASGG
;
A
#
# COMPACT_ATOMS: atom_id res chain seq x y z
N MET A 1 2.69 7.54 27.06
CA MET A 1 2.20 7.14 25.72
C MET A 1 0.87 6.42 25.88
N ARG A 2 -0.18 6.76 25.08
CA ARG A 2 -1.41 5.97 25.04
C ARG A 2 -1.12 4.59 24.47
N ARG A 3 -1.72 3.56 25.05
CA ARG A 3 -1.60 2.18 24.56
C ARG A 3 -2.14 2.08 23.11
N PRO A 4 -1.49 1.28 22.23
CA PRO A 4 -2.07 0.96 20.92
C PRO A 4 -3.46 0.35 21.05
N PRO A 5 -4.35 0.55 20.08
CA PRO A 5 -5.64 -0.14 20.02
C PRO A 5 -5.44 -1.66 19.97
N LYS A 6 -6.40 -2.42 20.50
CA LYS A 6 -6.36 -3.87 20.43
C LYS A 6 -6.57 -4.34 18.99
N THR A 7 -5.70 -5.21 18.50
CA THR A 7 -5.89 -5.90 17.22
C THR A 7 -6.99 -6.96 17.35
N GLN A 8 -7.89 -6.99 16.37
CA GLN A 8 -9.00 -7.90 16.20
C GLN A 8 -8.88 -8.54 14.83
N TYR A 9 -9.66 -9.58 14.55
CA TYR A 9 -9.63 -10.28 13.28
C TYR A 9 -11.04 -10.43 12.72
N ALA A 10 -11.19 -10.14 11.43
CA ALA A 10 -12.34 -10.48 10.62
C ALA A 10 -12.05 -11.77 9.85
N TRP A 11 -13.10 -12.51 9.50
CA TRP A 11 -13.02 -13.68 8.64
C TRP A 11 -13.52 -13.30 7.25
N GLU A 12 -12.72 -13.60 6.22
CA GLU A 12 -13.12 -13.51 4.84
C GLU A 12 -12.79 -14.84 4.14
N GLY A 13 -13.82 -15.66 3.91
CA GLY A 13 -13.64 -17.04 3.50
C GLY A 13 -12.83 -17.83 4.52
N ALA A 14 -11.62 -18.28 4.12
CA ALA A 14 -10.68 -18.99 5.00
C ALA A 14 -9.58 -18.07 5.55
N ALA A 15 -9.58 -16.77 5.23
CA ALA A 15 -8.53 -15.84 5.59
C ALA A 15 -8.91 -14.98 6.81
N HIS A 16 -7.93 -14.75 7.68
CA HIS A 16 -8.04 -13.79 8.78
C HIS A 16 -7.48 -12.43 8.34
N VAL A 17 -8.27 -11.39 8.53
CA VAL A 17 -7.90 -10.01 8.25
C VAL A 17 -7.79 -9.24 9.56
N ALA A 18 -6.57 -8.83 9.91
CA ALA A 18 -6.29 -8.10 11.14
C ALA A 18 -6.74 -6.64 11.04
N PHE A 19 -7.49 -6.15 12.03
CA PHE A 19 -7.94 -4.77 12.07
C PHE A 19 -7.88 -4.17 13.46
N GLN A 20 -7.89 -2.85 13.52
CA GLN A 20 -7.99 -2.07 14.76
C GLN A 20 -9.06 -1.00 14.62
N ARG A 21 -9.74 -0.72 15.75
CA ARG A 21 -10.69 0.40 15.88
C ARG A 21 -10.16 1.39 16.90
N PHE A 22 -10.25 2.66 16.59
CA PHE A 22 -9.84 3.73 17.49
C PHE A 22 -10.60 5.03 17.17
N GLY A 23 -10.53 5.99 18.09
CA GLY A 23 -11.31 7.21 17.99
C GLY A 23 -12.77 7.03 18.43
N SER A 24 -13.44 8.17 18.68
CA SER A 24 -14.81 8.22 19.20
C SER A 24 -15.65 9.33 18.54
N GLY A 25 -15.19 9.84 17.39
CA GLY A 25 -15.91 10.84 16.62
C GLY A 25 -17.21 10.32 16.02
N ALA A 26 -17.97 11.21 15.40
CA ALA A 26 -19.29 10.87 14.86
C ALA A 26 -19.23 10.14 13.51
N ALA A 27 -18.20 10.39 12.70
CA ALA A 27 -18.05 9.81 11.38
C ALA A 27 -17.35 8.45 11.45
N ASP A 28 -17.77 7.49 10.64
CA ASP A 28 -17.03 6.25 10.40
C ASP A 28 -16.05 6.42 9.26
N LEU A 29 -14.79 6.13 9.51
CA LEU A 29 -13.69 6.26 8.56
C LEU A 29 -12.91 4.94 8.46
N VAL A 30 -12.89 4.35 7.28
CA VAL A 30 -12.07 3.17 6.99
C VAL A 30 -10.80 3.58 6.27
N LEU A 31 -9.64 3.28 6.87
CA LEU A 31 -8.33 3.54 6.28
C LEU A 31 -7.85 2.31 5.50
N VAL A 32 -7.75 2.46 4.19
CA VAL A 32 -7.21 1.45 3.27
C VAL A 32 -5.80 1.87 2.87
N HIS A 33 -4.82 1.20 3.47
CA HIS A 33 -3.42 1.56 3.36
C HIS A 33 -2.78 1.12 2.04
N GLU A 34 -1.60 1.66 1.79
CA GLU A 34 -0.72 1.35 0.68
C GLU A 34 -0.29 -0.14 0.65
N TRP A 35 0.86 -0.42 0.01
CA TRP A 35 1.39 -1.76 -0.21
C TRP A 35 1.61 -2.56 1.07
N MET A 36 2.19 -1.93 2.07
CA MET A 36 2.55 -2.55 3.34
C MET A 36 1.90 -1.79 4.49
N SER A 37 1.33 -2.54 5.40
CA SER A 37 0.83 -2.03 6.66
C SER A 37 1.12 -3.06 7.76
N HIS A 38 1.15 -2.60 8.98
CA HIS A 38 1.22 -3.46 10.16
C HIS A 38 0.54 -2.75 11.31
N GLN A 39 -0.61 -3.30 11.77
CA GLN A 39 -1.49 -2.61 12.70
C GLN A 39 -0.80 -2.22 14.02
N GLU A 40 0.15 -2.98 14.49
CA GLU A 40 0.85 -2.69 15.76
C GLU A 40 2.10 -1.81 15.57
N VAL A 41 2.98 -2.16 14.63
CA VAL A 41 4.25 -1.44 14.40
C VAL A 41 4.04 0.05 14.10
N ARG A 42 2.96 0.43 13.44
CA ARG A 42 2.68 1.85 13.14
C ARG A 42 2.53 2.74 14.38
N TRP A 43 2.16 2.16 15.53
CA TRP A 43 2.06 2.89 16.79
C TRP A 43 3.41 3.10 17.47
N GLU A 44 4.42 2.35 17.09
CA GLU A 44 5.81 2.51 17.55
C GLU A 44 6.53 3.66 16.84
N LEU A 45 6.01 4.10 15.67
CA LEU A 45 6.53 5.22 14.90
C LEU A 45 5.80 6.51 15.30
N PRO A 46 6.47 7.45 16.00
CA PRO A 46 5.80 8.63 16.59
C PRO A 46 5.05 9.49 15.58
N GLU A 47 5.61 9.67 14.37
CA GLU A 47 5.02 10.48 13.31
C GLU A 47 3.74 9.84 12.78
N LEU A 48 3.77 8.52 12.56
CA LEU A 48 2.63 7.78 12.05
C LEU A 48 1.53 7.64 13.12
N ALA A 49 1.91 7.36 14.36
CA ALA A 49 0.99 7.37 15.48
C ALA A 49 0.35 8.74 15.68
N GLY A 50 1.14 9.82 15.54
CA GLY A 50 0.66 11.20 15.59
C GLY A 50 -0.33 11.52 14.48
N PHE A 51 -0.07 11.05 13.26
CA PHE A 51 -0.98 11.17 12.13
C PHE A 51 -2.31 10.44 12.40
N LEU A 52 -2.27 9.18 12.81
CA LEU A 52 -3.46 8.37 13.08
C LEU A 52 -4.32 8.97 14.19
N ARG A 53 -3.69 9.49 15.25
CA ARG A 53 -4.39 10.13 16.37
C ARG A 53 -5.16 11.40 16.00
N ARG A 54 -4.79 12.07 14.93
CA ARG A 54 -5.55 13.23 14.45
C ARG A 54 -6.94 12.86 13.97
N PHE A 55 -7.11 11.66 13.43
CA PHE A 55 -8.43 11.16 13.05
C PHE A 55 -9.31 10.85 14.25
N GLU A 56 -8.72 10.45 15.41
CA GLU A 56 -9.48 10.18 16.65
C GLU A 56 -10.36 11.35 17.09
N ALA A 57 -9.96 12.58 16.73
CA ALA A 57 -10.66 13.79 17.16
C ALA A 57 -12.04 13.95 16.51
N PHE A 58 -12.27 13.36 15.35
CA PHE A 58 -13.51 13.57 14.58
C PHE A 58 -14.13 12.28 14.02
N ALA A 59 -13.43 11.15 14.03
CA ALA A 59 -13.90 9.89 13.45
C ALA A 59 -13.77 8.70 14.40
N ARG A 60 -14.63 7.70 14.17
CA ARG A 60 -14.40 6.31 14.58
C ARG A 60 -13.64 5.66 13.44
N VAL A 61 -12.39 5.34 13.68
CA VAL A 61 -11.47 4.85 12.64
C VAL A 61 -11.42 3.35 12.68
N LEU A 62 -11.62 2.72 11.53
CA LEU A 62 -11.32 1.33 11.25
C LEU A 62 -10.10 1.28 10.35
N SER A 63 -9.09 0.55 10.74
CA SER A 63 -7.88 0.36 9.96
C SER A 63 -7.47 -1.10 9.98
N PHE A 64 -7.03 -1.65 8.87
CA PHE A 64 -6.74 -3.07 8.74
C PHE A 64 -5.48 -3.32 7.90
N ASP A 65 -4.92 -4.50 8.07
CA ASP A 65 -3.89 -5.05 7.19
C ASP A 65 -4.59 -5.93 6.17
N LYS A 66 -4.52 -5.61 4.88
CA LYS A 66 -5.07 -6.51 3.87
C LYS A 66 -4.33 -7.86 3.89
N ARG A 67 -4.96 -8.94 3.44
CA ARG A 67 -4.29 -10.26 3.37
C ARG A 67 -2.97 -10.17 2.60
N GLY A 68 -1.95 -10.83 3.11
CA GLY A 68 -0.57 -10.72 2.65
C GLY A 68 0.24 -9.60 3.28
N CYS A 69 -0.33 -8.83 4.21
CA CYS A 69 0.34 -7.75 4.92
C CYS A 69 0.19 -7.87 6.44
N GLY A 70 1.19 -7.36 7.16
CA GLY A 70 1.18 -7.15 8.61
C GLY A 70 0.78 -8.36 9.41
N LEU A 71 -0.33 -8.27 10.13
CA LEU A 71 -0.87 -9.30 11.01
C LEU A 71 -1.99 -10.14 10.37
N SER A 72 -2.36 -9.85 9.12
CA SER A 72 -3.30 -10.67 8.35
C SER A 72 -2.63 -11.91 7.80
N ASP A 73 -3.43 -12.90 7.39
CA ASP A 73 -2.91 -14.16 6.85
C ASP A 73 -1.99 -13.93 5.67
N PRO A 74 -0.89 -14.69 5.57
CA PRO A 74 0.06 -14.58 4.49
C PRO A 74 -0.53 -15.07 3.17
N VAL A 75 -0.02 -14.54 2.06
CA VAL A 75 -0.34 -14.99 0.71
C VAL A 75 0.91 -15.52 0.02
N THR A 76 0.76 -16.47 -0.89
CA THR A 76 1.87 -16.99 -1.68
C THR A 76 2.05 -16.15 -2.94
N VAL A 77 3.30 -15.97 -3.39
CA VAL A 77 3.60 -15.22 -4.61
C VAL A 77 2.91 -15.80 -5.86
N GLY A 78 2.66 -17.12 -5.86
CA GLY A 78 1.94 -17.80 -6.94
C GLY A 78 0.41 -17.68 -6.90
N ALA A 79 -0.14 -17.15 -5.80
CA ALA A 79 -1.58 -16.99 -5.59
C ALA A 79 -1.84 -15.64 -4.89
N LEU A 80 -1.41 -14.57 -5.54
CA LEU A 80 -1.71 -13.22 -5.04
C LEU A 80 -3.21 -12.94 -5.21
N PRO A 81 -3.86 -12.35 -4.20
CA PRO A 81 -5.25 -11.97 -4.29
C PRO A 81 -5.51 -11.00 -5.45
N THR A 82 -6.66 -11.12 -6.04
CA THR A 82 -7.18 -10.14 -7.01
C THR A 82 -7.55 -8.83 -6.31
N LEU A 83 -7.84 -7.80 -7.08
CA LEU A 83 -8.31 -6.54 -6.50
C LEU A 83 -9.68 -6.72 -5.84
N GLU A 84 -10.51 -7.57 -6.41
CA GLU A 84 -11.83 -7.95 -5.91
C GLU A 84 -11.71 -8.62 -4.54
N GLU A 85 -10.85 -9.61 -4.39
CA GLU A 85 -10.61 -10.30 -3.11
C GLU A 85 -10.07 -9.36 -2.02
N TRP A 86 -9.20 -8.41 -2.38
CA TRP A 86 -8.78 -7.38 -1.43
C TRP A 86 -9.89 -6.36 -1.10
N THR A 87 -10.83 -6.15 -2.03
CA THR A 87 -12.01 -5.31 -1.79
C THR A 87 -12.98 -6.01 -0.83
N ASP A 88 -13.11 -7.32 -0.94
CA ASP A 88 -13.90 -8.14 -0.01
C ASP A 88 -13.34 -8.05 1.42
N ASP A 89 -12.01 -7.94 1.60
CA ASP A 89 -11.39 -7.66 2.90
C ASP A 89 -11.92 -6.36 3.53
N VAL A 90 -12.16 -5.31 2.72
CA VAL A 90 -12.72 -4.03 3.22
C VAL A 90 -14.12 -4.26 3.79
N VAL A 91 -14.96 -4.99 3.08
CA VAL A 91 -16.33 -5.29 3.50
C VAL A 91 -16.32 -6.17 4.75
N ALA A 92 -15.50 -7.22 4.76
CA ALA A 92 -15.40 -8.15 5.88
C ALA A 92 -14.97 -7.45 7.20
N VAL A 93 -14.01 -6.52 7.14
CA VAL A 93 -13.60 -5.77 8.34
C VAL A 93 -14.66 -4.76 8.77
N MET A 94 -15.43 -4.18 7.86
CA MET A 94 -16.57 -3.32 8.17
C MET A 94 -17.65 -4.13 8.90
N ASP A 95 -17.99 -5.32 8.41
CA ASP A 95 -18.98 -6.20 9.01
C ASP A 95 -18.55 -6.65 10.41
N ALA A 96 -17.32 -7.13 10.56
CA ALA A 96 -16.77 -7.52 11.85
C ALA A 96 -16.70 -6.36 12.85
N ALA A 97 -16.57 -5.14 12.37
CA ALA A 97 -16.58 -3.93 13.17
C ALA A 97 -18.00 -3.38 13.44
N GLY A 98 -19.06 -3.95 12.83
CA GLY A 98 -20.43 -3.45 12.95
C GLY A 98 -20.62 -2.07 12.29
N ILE A 99 -19.92 -1.81 11.19
CA ILE A 99 -20.00 -0.58 10.43
C ILE A 99 -20.82 -0.84 9.16
N GLU A 100 -22.03 -0.32 9.13
CA GLU A 100 -22.91 -0.49 7.96
C GLU A 100 -22.46 0.37 6.79
N ARG A 101 -22.06 1.61 7.04
CA ARG A 101 -21.66 2.58 6.01
C ARG A 101 -20.55 3.48 6.53
N ALA A 102 -19.56 3.79 5.69
CA ALA A 102 -18.41 4.59 6.08
C ALA A 102 -17.85 5.43 4.92
N THR A 103 -17.09 6.46 5.29
CA THR A 103 -16.14 7.10 4.38
C THR A 103 -14.92 6.20 4.23
N LEU A 104 -14.54 5.85 2.99
CA LEU A 104 -13.32 5.09 2.72
C LEU A 104 -12.18 6.02 2.33
N MET A 105 -11.05 5.93 3.03
CA MET A 105 -9.84 6.67 2.70
C MET A 105 -8.79 5.73 2.11
N GLY A 106 -8.61 5.78 0.80
CA GLY A 106 -7.62 5.01 0.07
C GLY A 106 -6.32 5.79 -0.14
N ILE A 107 -5.21 5.23 0.35
CA ILE A 107 -3.88 5.82 0.24
C ILE A 107 -3.04 4.97 -0.70
N GLY A 108 -2.45 5.58 -1.74
CA GLY A 108 -1.60 4.89 -2.71
C GLY A 108 -2.28 3.69 -3.35
N ALA A 109 -1.75 2.49 -3.14
CA ALA A 109 -2.31 1.23 -3.66
C ALA A 109 -3.65 0.83 -3.00
N GLY A 110 -4.04 1.44 -1.88
CA GLY A 110 -5.36 1.26 -1.28
C GLY A 110 -6.47 1.97 -2.05
N GLY A 111 -6.15 2.95 -2.88
CA GLY A 111 -7.15 3.71 -3.64
C GLY A 111 -7.97 2.87 -4.63
N PRO A 112 -7.38 2.01 -5.48
CA PRO A 112 -8.14 1.11 -6.34
C PRO A 112 -9.14 0.24 -5.58
N MET A 113 -8.76 -0.26 -4.39
CA MET A 113 -9.66 -1.04 -3.53
C MET A 113 -10.87 -0.22 -3.09
N THR A 114 -10.64 1.02 -2.62
CA THR A 114 -11.74 1.90 -2.19
C THR A 114 -12.64 2.32 -3.35
N MET A 115 -12.06 2.55 -4.53
CA MET A 115 -12.84 2.87 -5.74
C MET A 115 -13.70 1.68 -6.17
N LEU A 116 -13.14 0.46 -6.13
CA LEU A 116 -13.88 -0.75 -6.46
C LEU A 116 -14.98 -1.01 -5.43
N ALA A 117 -14.68 -0.88 -4.13
CA ALA A 117 -15.68 -1.01 -3.07
C ALA A 117 -16.85 -0.04 -3.26
N ALA A 118 -16.57 1.22 -3.61
CA ALA A 118 -17.63 2.20 -3.88
C ALA A 118 -18.45 1.87 -5.13
N ALA A 119 -17.86 1.23 -6.12
CA ALA A 119 -18.56 0.83 -7.34
C ALA A 119 -19.40 -0.44 -7.17
N THR A 120 -18.93 -1.40 -6.35
CA THR A 120 -19.58 -2.71 -6.14
C THR A 120 -20.52 -2.72 -4.94
N HIS A 121 -20.24 -1.87 -3.94
CA HIS A 121 -21.03 -1.76 -2.70
C HIS A 121 -21.40 -0.28 -2.39
N PRO A 122 -22.13 0.41 -3.28
CA PRO A 122 -22.41 1.83 -3.13
C PRO A 122 -23.23 2.19 -1.89
N ASP A 123 -24.01 1.26 -1.38
CA ASP A 123 -24.78 1.37 -0.14
C ASP A 123 -23.91 1.33 1.12
N ARG A 124 -22.70 0.75 1.03
CA ARG A 124 -21.72 0.66 2.13
C ARG A 124 -20.77 1.86 2.20
N VAL A 125 -20.71 2.68 1.14
CA VAL A 125 -19.75 3.79 1.00
C VAL A 125 -20.47 5.12 1.04
N GLU A 126 -20.14 5.95 2.02
CA GLU A 126 -20.66 7.29 2.16
C GLU A 126 -19.91 8.29 1.28
N ALA A 127 -18.60 8.24 1.32
CA ALA A 127 -17.70 9.10 0.55
C ALA A 127 -16.34 8.42 0.32
N LEU A 128 -15.59 8.94 -0.65
CA LEU A 128 -14.21 8.54 -0.91
C LEU A 128 -13.25 9.70 -0.63
N VAL A 129 -12.18 9.41 0.09
CA VAL A 129 -10.99 10.27 0.22
C VAL A 129 -9.83 9.54 -0.44
N LEU A 130 -9.32 10.08 -1.53
CA LEU A 130 -8.28 9.44 -2.34
C LEU A 130 -6.98 10.24 -2.23
N VAL A 131 -5.94 9.60 -1.68
CA VAL A 131 -4.67 10.24 -1.40
C VAL A 131 -3.57 9.58 -2.23
N ASN A 132 -2.93 10.38 -3.10
CA ASN A 132 -1.79 9.94 -3.92
C ASN A 132 -2.04 8.60 -4.63
N THR A 133 -3.17 8.47 -5.31
CA THR A 133 -3.62 7.22 -5.92
C THR A 133 -4.18 7.41 -7.33
N SER A 134 -4.38 6.31 -8.02
CA SER A 134 -4.99 6.24 -9.35
C SER A 134 -5.78 4.94 -9.50
N ALA A 135 -6.79 4.93 -10.37
CA ALA A 135 -7.62 3.74 -10.59
C ALA A 135 -6.83 2.56 -11.20
N ARG A 136 -5.78 2.86 -11.95
CA ARG A 136 -4.88 1.85 -12.55
C ARG A 136 -3.45 2.37 -12.57
N LEU A 137 -2.51 1.48 -12.28
CA LEU A 137 -1.09 1.79 -12.36
C LEU A 137 -0.61 1.90 -13.82
N LEU A 138 -1.05 1.01 -14.68
CA LEU A 138 -0.62 0.94 -16.09
C LEU A 138 -1.69 1.49 -17.03
N ARG A 139 -1.25 2.10 -18.13
CA ARG A 139 -2.11 2.51 -19.24
C ARG A 139 -2.89 1.33 -19.82
N ALA A 140 -4.11 1.59 -20.23
CA ALA A 140 -4.98 0.64 -20.91
C ALA A 140 -5.85 1.37 -21.94
N PRO A 141 -6.53 0.64 -22.85
CA PRO A 141 -7.57 1.23 -23.67
C PRO A 141 -8.59 1.99 -22.80
N GLY A 142 -8.87 3.24 -23.17
CA GLY A 142 -9.76 4.12 -22.40
C GLY A 142 -9.16 4.71 -21.11
N TYR A 143 -7.93 4.33 -20.72
CA TYR A 143 -7.24 4.88 -19.53
C TYR A 143 -5.79 5.29 -19.86
N HIS A 144 -5.60 6.58 -20.13
CA HIS A 144 -4.32 7.13 -20.60
C HIS A 144 -3.42 7.69 -19.48
N HIS A 145 -3.92 7.79 -18.24
CA HIS A 145 -3.27 8.44 -17.11
C HIS A 145 -2.25 7.56 -16.37
N GLY A 146 -2.25 6.24 -16.60
CA GLY A 146 -1.30 5.32 -15.99
C GLY A 146 0.11 5.39 -16.58
N PHE A 147 1.06 4.72 -15.94
CA PHE A 147 2.41 4.56 -16.47
C PHE A 147 2.40 3.77 -17.78
N PRO A 148 3.25 4.11 -18.76
CA PRO A 148 3.38 3.29 -19.96
C PRO A 148 3.92 1.91 -19.59
N ARG A 149 3.43 0.86 -20.25
CA ARG A 149 4.08 -0.46 -20.12
C ARG A 149 5.51 -0.35 -20.63
N ALA A 150 6.47 -0.87 -19.87
CA ALA A 150 7.84 -0.94 -20.34
C ALA A 150 7.87 -1.71 -21.67
N ARG A 151 8.43 -1.09 -22.73
CA ARG A 151 8.64 -1.76 -24.01
C ARG A 151 9.61 -2.91 -23.75
N GLY A 152 9.17 -4.17 -23.80
CA GLY A 152 10.07 -5.31 -23.80
C GLY A 152 9.88 -6.37 -22.72
N SER A 153 8.82 -6.36 -21.94
CA SER A 153 8.56 -7.48 -21.00
C SER A 153 8.16 -8.79 -21.70
N GLY A 154 8.05 -8.81 -23.04
CA GLY A 154 7.68 -9.98 -23.84
C GLY A 154 8.76 -10.52 -24.79
N ASP A 155 9.94 -9.86 -24.93
CA ASP A 155 11.03 -10.36 -25.77
C ASP A 155 12.11 -11.01 -24.90
N PRO A 156 12.22 -12.36 -24.92
CA PRO A 156 13.26 -13.08 -24.17
C PRO A 156 14.68 -12.66 -24.57
N ARG A 157 14.87 -12.10 -25.78
CA ARG A 157 16.17 -11.69 -26.31
C ARG A 157 16.67 -10.36 -25.75
N ARG A 158 15.81 -9.58 -25.04
CA ARG A 158 16.18 -8.31 -24.41
C ARG A 158 16.54 -8.43 -22.92
N ARG A 159 16.49 -9.61 -22.33
CA ARG A 159 16.91 -9.81 -20.93
C ARG A 159 18.42 -9.67 -20.70
N THR A 160 19.23 -9.64 -21.75
CA THR A 160 20.69 -9.50 -21.68
C THR A 160 21.19 -8.06 -21.71
N ALA A 161 20.35 -7.07 -21.96
CA ALA A 161 20.78 -5.67 -22.06
C ALA A 161 20.72 -4.87 -20.74
N CYS A 162 20.12 -5.41 -19.68
CA CYS A 162 20.15 -4.82 -18.33
C CYS A 162 21.04 -5.57 -17.35
N GLY A 163 21.80 -6.53 -17.83
CA GLY A 163 22.85 -7.24 -17.10
C GLY A 163 24.21 -6.59 -17.34
N GLY A 164 24.31 -5.28 -17.08
CA GLY A 164 25.60 -4.66 -16.86
C GLY A 164 26.21 -5.29 -15.63
N ASP A 165 27.19 -6.18 -15.82
CA ASP A 165 28.02 -6.70 -14.77
C ASP A 165 28.55 -5.52 -13.95
N GLY A 166 28.30 -5.53 -12.66
CA GLY A 166 28.72 -4.48 -11.73
C GLY A 166 30.25 -4.34 -11.55
N ARG A 167 31.05 -4.71 -12.59
CA ARG A 167 32.50 -4.63 -12.57
C ARG A 167 33.08 -3.38 -13.23
N GLY A 168 32.25 -2.54 -13.87
CA GLY A 168 32.73 -1.36 -14.61
C GLY A 168 32.92 -0.09 -13.79
N LEU A 169 32.49 -0.02 -12.52
CA LEU A 169 32.45 1.25 -11.78
C LEU A 169 33.63 1.50 -10.84
N LEU A 170 34.63 0.61 -10.73
CA LEU A 170 35.78 0.78 -9.86
C LEU A 170 37.14 0.88 -10.57
N ALA A 171 37.17 0.92 -11.92
CA ALA A 171 38.41 1.07 -12.70
C ALA A 171 38.55 2.46 -13.34
N GLY A 172 38.40 3.50 -12.56
CA GLY A 172 38.49 4.87 -13.06
C GLY A 172 39.23 5.81 -12.10
N ARG A 173 40.56 5.97 -12.38
CA ARG A 173 41.38 7.11 -11.98
C ARG A 173 42.16 7.02 -10.66
N ARG A 174 43.31 6.33 -10.78
CA ARG A 174 44.52 6.83 -10.13
C ARG A 174 45.48 7.31 -11.24
N ARG A 175 45.46 8.59 -11.60
CA ARG A 175 46.55 9.27 -12.24
C ARG A 175 47.43 9.87 -11.14
N GLY A 176 48.56 9.26 -10.90
CA GLY A 176 49.62 9.82 -10.09
C GLY A 176 50.27 11.03 -10.78
N PRO A 177 50.94 11.95 -10.02
CA PRO A 177 51.51 13.18 -10.56
C PRO A 177 52.75 12.85 -11.41
N ARG A 178 52.76 13.42 -12.63
CA ARG A 178 53.98 13.39 -13.50
C ARG A 178 55.09 14.25 -12.83
N ARG A 179 56.26 13.65 -12.60
CA ARG A 179 57.46 14.38 -12.28
C ARG A 179 57.95 15.19 -13.51
N PRO A 180 58.45 16.43 -13.37
CA PRO A 180 59.10 17.14 -14.44
C PRO A 180 60.48 16.53 -14.73
N ALA A 181 60.78 16.40 -16.02
CA ALA A 181 62.09 16.02 -16.50
C ALA A 181 63.09 17.18 -16.26
N SER A 182 64.16 16.92 -15.55
CA SER A 182 65.34 17.78 -15.48
C SER A 182 66.14 17.60 -16.76
N GLY A 183 66.23 18.68 -17.55
CA GLY A 183 67.20 18.78 -18.64
C GLY A 183 68.57 19.14 -18.10
N GLY A 184 69.59 18.51 -18.64
CA GLY A 184 70.96 18.92 -18.68
C GLY A 184 71.32 19.35 -20.11
#